data_ebbf05d96c8dec438b4ce3ec174b7b41
#
_entry.id   ebbf05d96c8dec438b4ce3ec174b7b41
#
_cell.length_a   1.000
_cell.length_b   1.000
_cell.length_c   1.000
_cell.angle_alpha   90.00
_cell.angle_beta   90.00
_cell.angle_gamma   90.00
#
_symmetry.space_group_name_H-M   'P 1'
#
loop_
_entity.id
_entity.type
_entity.pdbx_description
1 polymer ?
#
loop_
_entity_poly.entity_id
_entity_poly.type
_entity_poly.pdbx_seq_one_letter_code
_entity_poly.pdbx_strand_id
1 'polypeptide(L)'
;ASGFIFTTSMMPSIAAASSRSISIVENLDNKRNDIFEKASQIRRKLLEKGIPFVDSDSHIIPLLAYSTNRAKSFSRRLLEDHNIYIQPIFYPTVPRDSARLRITVTPKHTEDDINHLLHALSMVWNTDKVIIRAEKPNKTIAV
;
A
#
# COMPACT_ATOMS: atom_id res chain seq x y z
N ALA A 1 6.25 26.71 23.55
CA ALA A 1 6.49 25.28 23.63
C ALA A 1 8.00 25.04 23.70
N SER A 2 8.46 24.16 24.60
CA SER A 2 9.90 23.91 24.84
C SER A 2 10.67 23.47 23.60
N GLY A 3 10.01 22.82 22.64
CA GLY A 3 10.60 22.40 21.36
C GLY A 3 11.02 23.54 20.42
N PHE A 4 10.60 24.78 20.69
CA PHE A 4 10.99 25.95 19.87
C PHE A 4 12.21 26.68 20.37
N ILE A 5 12.70 26.37 21.58
CA ILE A 5 13.80 27.12 22.21
C ILE A 5 15.12 27.01 21.45
N PHE A 6 15.36 25.84 20.81
CA PHE A 6 16.59 25.53 20.10
C PHE A 6 16.40 25.39 18.57
N THR A 7 15.25 25.84 18.04
CA THR A 7 14.99 25.78 16.59
C THR A 7 15.26 27.17 15.96
N THR A 8 15.76 27.13 14.73
CA THR A 8 15.85 28.34 13.89
C THR A 8 14.45 28.71 13.38
N SER A 9 14.25 29.99 13.08
CA SER A 9 12.98 30.47 12.51
C SER A 9 12.67 29.79 11.18
N MET A 10 11.38 29.47 10.95
CA MET A 10 10.91 28.97 9.67
C MET A 10 11.09 30.03 8.58
N MET A 11 11.53 29.63 7.39
CA MET A 11 11.62 30.54 6.25
C MET A 11 10.23 31.10 5.90
N PRO A 12 10.09 32.41 5.66
CA PRO A 12 8.79 33.03 5.36
C PRO A 12 8.08 32.41 4.15
N SER A 13 8.82 31.99 3.13
CA SER A 13 8.28 31.29 1.96
C SER A 13 7.65 29.94 2.31
N ILE A 14 8.27 29.17 3.21
CA ILE A 14 7.73 27.89 3.67
C ILE A 14 6.48 28.13 4.52
N ALA A 15 6.50 29.12 5.40
CA ALA A 15 5.35 29.48 6.21
C ALA A 15 4.14 29.89 5.33
N ALA A 16 4.37 30.74 4.33
CA ALA A 16 3.34 31.17 3.38
C ALA A 16 2.79 29.99 2.56
N ALA A 17 3.65 29.12 2.04
CA ALA A 17 3.24 27.93 1.29
C ALA A 17 2.43 26.95 2.15
N SER A 18 2.84 26.72 3.40
CA SER A 18 2.12 25.86 4.35
C SER A 18 0.75 26.42 4.70
N SER A 19 0.66 27.71 5.00
CA SER A 19 -0.61 28.40 5.26
C SER A 19 -1.57 28.28 4.07
N ARG A 20 -1.06 28.52 2.86
CA ARG A 20 -1.86 28.37 1.63
C ARG A 20 -2.33 26.94 1.41
N SER A 21 -1.47 25.95 1.65
CA SER A 21 -1.82 24.53 1.53
C SER A 21 -2.94 24.14 2.49
N ILE A 22 -2.87 24.59 3.75
CA ILE A 22 -3.92 24.34 4.74
C ILE A 22 -5.25 24.94 4.26
N SER A 23 -5.27 26.22 3.85
CA SER A 23 -6.47 26.88 3.36
C SER A 23 -7.10 26.19 2.14
N ILE A 24 -6.28 25.57 1.27
CA ILE A 24 -6.78 24.79 0.14
C ILE A 24 -7.44 23.50 0.64
N VAL A 25 -6.77 22.77 1.55
CA VAL A 25 -7.24 21.48 2.05
C VAL A 25 -8.53 21.61 2.87
N GLU A 26 -8.72 22.70 3.61
CA GLU A 26 -9.95 22.97 4.38
C GLU A 26 -11.22 22.93 3.51
N ASN A 27 -11.11 23.26 2.23
CA ASN A 27 -12.22 23.31 1.28
C ASN A 27 -12.31 22.07 0.35
N LEU A 28 -11.61 20.97 0.65
CA LEU A 28 -11.53 19.78 -0.21
C LEU A 28 -12.24 18.55 0.36
N ASP A 29 -13.35 18.71 1.05
CA ASP A 29 -14.12 17.59 1.64
C ASP A 29 -14.51 16.55 0.57
N ASN A 30 -14.95 17.00 -0.60
CA ASN A 30 -15.32 16.10 -1.71
C ASN A 30 -14.14 15.22 -2.13
N LYS A 31 -12.92 15.76 -2.17
CA LYS A 31 -11.72 14.98 -2.51
C LYS A 31 -11.29 14.03 -1.39
N ARG A 32 -11.53 14.40 -0.13
CA ARG A 32 -11.31 13.49 1.00
C ARG A 32 -12.26 12.29 0.93
N ASN A 33 -13.54 12.53 0.67
CA ASN A 33 -14.54 11.46 0.52
C ASN A 33 -14.20 10.54 -0.67
N ASP A 34 -13.80 11.09 -1.83
CA ASP A 34 -13.35 10.34 -3.00
C ASP A 34 -12.18 9.38 -2.68
N ILE A 35 -11.22 9.80 -1.85
CA ILE A 35 -10.11 8.94 -1.41
C ILE A 35 -10.64 7.73 -0.63
N PHE A 36 -11.56 7.94 0.32
CA PHE A 36 -12.12 6.86 1.13
C PHE A 36 -13.01 5.92 0.32
N GLU A 37 -13.78 6.44 -0.62
CA GLU A 37 -14.60 5.64 -1.54
C GLU A 37 -13.71 4.74 -2.41
N LYS A 38 -12.67 5.28 -3.02
CA LYS A 38 -11.69 4.52 -3.80
C LYS A 38 -10.98 3.46 -2.96
N ALA A 39 -10.56 3.81 -1.74
CA ALA A 39 -9.94 2.86 -0.83
C ALA A 39 -10.90 1.70 -0.47
N SER A 40 -12.16 2.01 -0.21
CA SER A 40 -13.20 1.01 0.09
C SER A 40 -13.48 0.10 -1.11
N GLN A 41 -13.52 0.66 -2.31
CA GLN A 41 -13.67 -0.08 -3.56
C GLN A 41 -12.50 -1.07 -3.76
N ILE A 42 -11.27 -0.61 -3.57
CA ILE A 42 -10.07 -1.46 -3.68
C ILE A 42 -10.13 -2.60 -2.64
N ARG A 43 -10.45 -2.32 -1.38
CA ARG A 43 -10.57 -3.35 -0.33
C ARG A 43 -11.59 -4.42 -0.69
N ARG A 44 -12.79 -4.02 -1.16
CA ARG A 44 -13.82 -4.97 -1.58
C ARG A 44 -13.30 -5.89 -2.69
N LYS A 45 -12.69 -5.32 -3.74
CA LYS A 45 -12.14 -6.10 -4.85
C LYS A 45 -10.95 -7.00 -4.43
N LEU A 46 -10.14 -6.59 -3.43
CA LEU A 46 -9.09 -7.43 -2.87
C LEU A 46 -9.66 -8.63 -2.11
N LEU A 47 -10.74 -8.45 -1.35
CA LEU A 47 -11.47 -9.55 -0.69
C LEU A 47 -12.00 -10.56 -1.70
N GLU A 48 -12.67 -10.09 -2.77
CA GLU A 48 -13.16 -10.94 -3.86
C GLU A 48 -12.05 -11.78 -4.51
N LYS A 49 -10.84 -11.22 -4.62
CA LYS A 49 -9.67 -11.89 -5.19
C LYS A 49 -8.88 -12.74 -4.19
N GLY A 50 -9.26 -12.73 -2.91
CA GLY A 50 -8.55 -13.45 -1.84
C GLY A 50 -7.12 -12.95 -1.61
N ILE A 51 -6.85 -11.67 -1.84
CA ILE A 51 -5.56 -11.03 -1.57
C ILE A 51 -5.60 -10.51 -0.14
N PRO A 52 -4.70 -10.96 0.75
CA PRO A 52 -4.74 -10.60 2.16
C PRO A 52 -4.25 -9.16 2.39
N PHE A 53 -4.97 -8.42 3.21
CA PHE A 53 -4.58 -7.07 3.65
C PHE A 53 -4.94 -6.85 5.12
N VAL A 54 -4.36 -5.81 5.72
CA VAL A 54 -4.74 -5.37 7.06
C VAL A 54 -5.93 -4.43 6.91
N ASP A 55 -7.04 -4.77 7.57
CA ASP A 55 -8.22 -3.92 7.59
C ASP A 55 -7.98 -2.67 8.44
N SER A 56 -8.45 -1.53 7.94
CA SER A 56 -8.36 -0.23 8.62
C SER A 56 -9.30 0.78 7.97
N ASP A 57 -9.72 1.79 8.71
CA ASP A 57 -10.54 2.90 8.21
C ASP A 57 -9.72 3.95 7.43
N SER A 58 -8.42 3.72 7.28
CA SER A 58 -7.51 4.64 6.59
C SER A 58 -7.61 4.50 5.06
N HIS A 59 -7.19 5.53 4.32
CA HIS A 59 -6.97 5.48 2.87
C HIS A 59 -5.73 4.63 2.49
N ILE A 60 -4.93 4.21 3.45
CA ILE A 60 -3.78 3.32 3.24
C ILE A 60 -4.24 1.87 3.33
N ILE A 61 -3.84 1.06 2.36
CA ILE A 61 -4.18 -0.37 2.31
C ILE A 61 -2.89 -1.20 2.38
N PRO A 62 -2.58 -1.81 3.54
CA PRO A 62 -1.39 -2.63 3.70
C PRO A 62 -1.67 -4.06 3.24
N LEU A 63 -1.11 -4.49 2.09
CA LEU A 63 -1.21 -5.86 1.59
C LEU A 63 -0.22 -6.77 2.30
N LEU A 64 -0.66 -7.87 2.88
CA LEU A 64 0.18 -8.78 3.64
C LEU A 64 0.99 -9.69 2.70
N ALA A 65 2.31 -9.52 2.73
CA ALA A 65 3.27 -10.41 2.06
C ALA A 65 3.90 -11.41 3.04
N TYR A 66 3.74 -11.18 4.35
CA TYR A 66 4.26 -11.96 5.47
C TYR A 66 5.79 -11.93 5.59
N SER A 67 6.54 -12.32 4.56
CA SER A 67 8.01 -12.34 4.59
C SER A 67 8.64 -11.19 3.80
N THR A 68 9.84 -10.76 4.23
CA THR A 68 10.62 -9.71 3.56
C THR A 68 10.93 -10.05 2.11
N ASN A 69 11.28 -11.32 1.82
CA ASN A 69 11.62 -11.76 0.47
C ASN A 69 10.40 -11.68 -0.47
N ARG A 70 9.22 -12.07 0.00
CA ARG A 70 7.99 -11.95 -0.78
C ARG A 70 7.61 -10.50 -1.02
N ALA A 71 7.69 -9.64 0.00
CA ALA A 71 7.39 -8.22 -0.15
C ALA A 71 8.29 -7.56 -1.21
N LYS A 72 9.59 -7.85 -1.19
CA LYS A 72 10.56 -7.36 -2.18
C LYS A 72 10.27 -7.94 -3.58
N SER A 73 10.03 -9.24 -3.68
CA SER A 73 9.72 -9.91 -4.96
C SER A 73 8.43 -9.35 -5.58
N PHE A 74 7.37 -9.18 -4.79
CA PHE A 74 6.10 -8.63 -5.27
C PHE A 74 6.24 -7.19 -5.75
N SER A 75 6.93 -6.33 -4.96
CA SER A 75 7.18 -4.94 -5.35
C SER A 75 7.97 -4.86 -6.65
N ARG A 76 9.01 -5.69 -6.81
CA ARG A 76 9.82 -5.74 -8.03
C ARG A 76 9.01 -6.20 -9.23
N ARG A 77 8.26 -7.30 -9.13
CA ARG A 77 7.43 -7.81 -10.23
C ARG A 77 6.33 -6.84 -10.64
N LEU A 78 5.69 -6.19 -9.67
CA LEU A 78 4.71 -5.14 -9.98
C LEU A 78 5.34 -3.99 -10.77
N LEU A 79 6.58 -3.63 -10.45
CA LEU A 79 7.30 -2.58 -11.18
C LEU A 79 7.75 -3.04 -12.56
N GLU A 80 8.43 -4.19 -12.67
CA GLU A 80 9.05 -4.66 -13.90
C GLU A 80 8.02 -5.13 -14.94
N ASP A 81 6.97 -5.86 -14.49
CA ASP A 81 6.00 -6.50 -15.40
C ASP A 81 4.77 -5.60 -15.66
N HIS A 82 4.46 -4.67 -14.74
CA HIS A 82 3.21 -3.90 -14.78
C HIS A 82 3.38 -2.40 -14.65
N ASN A 83 4.61 -1.88 -14.51
CA ASN A 83 4.93 -0.46 -14.29
C ASN A 83 4.24 0.15 -13.04
N ILE A 84 4.00 -0.66 -12.00
CA ILE A 84 3.38 -0.25 -10.76
C ILE A 84 4.38 -0.33 -9.62
N TYR A 85 4.75 0.80 -9.03
CA TYR A 85 5.58 0.83 -7.83
C TYR A 85 4.72 0.84 -6.57
N ILE A 86 4.93 -0.16 -5.70
CA ILE A 86 4.35 -0.19 -4.36
C ILE A 86 5.47 -0.41 -3.34
N GLN A 87 5.54 0.49 -2.36
CA GLN A 87 6.57 0.46 -1.32
C GLN A 87 6.47 -0.79 -0.46
N PRO A 88 7.51 -1.66 -0.43
CA PRO A 88 7.58 -2.77 0.51
C PRO A 88 8.00 -2.27 1.89
N ILE A 89 7.35 -2.77 2.94
CA ILE A 89 7.62 -2.44 4.35
C ILE A 89 7.88 -3.74 5.10
N PHE A 90 8.99 -3.80 5.83
CA PHE A 90 9.43 -4.98 6.56
C PHE A 90 10.20 -4.56 7.84
N TYR A 91 10.64 -5.54 8.62
CA TYR A 91 11.41 -5.28 9.82
C TYR A 91 12.60 -4.33 9.56
N PRO A 92 12.90 -3.35 10.45
CA PRO A 92 12.30 -3.13 11.78
C PRO A 92 11.03 -2.28 11.82
N THR A 93 10.56 -1.73 10.68
CA THR A 93 9.38 -0.84 10.61
C THR A 93 8.10 -1.56 11.02
N VAL A 94 8.00 -2.85 10.74
CA VAL A 94 6.92 -3.73 11.17
C VAL A 94 7.52 -4.97 11.84
N PRO A 95 6.76 -5.69 12.69
CA PRO A 95 7.24 -6.94 13.30
C PRO A 95 7.72 -7.96 12.25
N ARG A 96 8.56 -8.93 12.70
CA ARG A 96 8.95 -10.07 11.86
C ARG A 96 7.69 -10.81 11.41
N ASP A 97 7.73 -11.41 10.22
CA ASP A 97 6.62 -12.13 9.58
C ASP A 97 5.35 -11.30 9.31
N SER A 98 5.49 -9.96 9.39
CA SER A 98 4.43 -8.99 9.10
C SER A 98 4.77 -8.08 7.92
N ALA A 99 5.70 -8.50 7.05
CA ALA A 99 6.08 -7.73 5.87
C ALA A 99 4.86 -7.50 4.95
N ARG A 100 4.78 -6.32 4.40
CA ARG A 100 3.63 -5.85 3.62
C ARG A 100 4.00 -4.92 2.49
N LEU A 101 3.08 -4.73 1.55
CA LEU A 101 3.15 -3.67 0.54
C LEU A 101 2.15 -2.58 0.92
N ARG A 102 2.55 -1.31 0.86
CA ARG A 102 1.70 -0.17 1.26
C ARG A 102 1.11 0.51 0.04
N ILE A 103 -0.17 0.27 -0.24
CA ILE A 103 -0.91 1.06 -1.21
C ILE A 103 -1.37 2.35 -0.54
N THR A 104 -1.14 3.48 -1.19
CA THR A 104 -1.63 4.80 -0.77
C THR A 104 -2.51 5.36 -1.87
N VAL A 105 -3.80 5.45 -1.60
CA VAL A 105 -4.78 5.96 -2.56
C VAL A 105 -4.75 7.48 -2.59
N THR A 106 -4.85 8.06 -3.78
CA THR A 106 -4.93 9.52 -3.98
C THR A 106 -6.12 9.89 -4.88
N PRO A 107 -6.59 11.14 -4.85
CA PRO A 107 -7.69 11.58 -5.71
C PRO A 107 -7.37 11.50 -7.21
N LYS A 108 -6.08 11.48 -7.56
CA LYS A 108 -5.61 11.45 -8.95
C LYS A 108 -5.70 10.08 -9.60
N HIS A 109 -5.79 9.02 -8.82
CA HIS A 109 -5.95 7.68 -9.39
C HIS A 109 -7.30 7.55 -10.06
N THR A 110 -7.29 7.17 -11.34
CA THR A 110 -8.48 6.91 -12.13
C THR A 110 -9.03 5.51 -11.88
N GLU A 111 -10.24 5.23 -12.36
CA GLU A 111 -10.80 3.86 -12.34
C GLU A 111 -9.92 2.88 -13.14
N ASP A 112 -9.33 3.33 -14.24
CA ASP A 112 -8.43 2.52 -15.06
C ASP A 112 -7.15 2.17 -14.28
N ASP A 113 -6.57 3.12 -13.54
CA ASP A 113 -5.42 2.87 -12.67
C ASP A 113 -5.76 1.83 -11.59
N ILE A 114 -6.94 1.94 -10.98
CA ILE A 114 -7.40 0.98 -9.97
C ILE A 114 -7.62 -0.41 -10.57
N ASN A 115 -8.24 -0.51 -11.74
CA ASN A 115 -8.45 -1.77 -12.42
C ASN A 115 -7.13 -2.41 -12.87
N HIS A 116 -6.19 -1.62 -13.38
CA HIS A 116 -4.84 -2.06 -13.73
C HIS A 116 -4.09 -2.59 -12.50
N LEU A 117 -4.11 -1.86 -11.39
CA LEU A 117 -3.55 -2.29 -10.12
C LEU A 117 -4.12 -3.64 -9.66
N LEU A 118 -5.44 -3.79 -9.65
CA LEU A 118 -6.11 -5.00 -9.20
C LEU A 118 -5.84 -6.21 -10.11
N HIS A 119 -5.68 -5.98 -11.41
CA HIS A 119 -5.27 -7.01 -12.36
C HIS A 119 -3.84 -7.47 -12.07
N ALA A 120 -2.89 -6.53 -11.98
CA ALA A 120 -1.49 -6.79 -11.69
C ALA A 120 -1.30 -7.54 -10.34
N LEU A 121 -1.99 -7.10 -9.30
CA LEU A 121 -1.98 -7.77 -8.00
C LEU A 121 -2.47 -9.22 -8.10
N SER A 122 -3.53 -9.46 -8.87
CA SER A 122 -4.04 -10.84 -9.08
C SER A 122 -3.01 -11.73 -9.76
N MET A 123 -2.31 -11.23 -10.77
CA MET A 123 -1.28 -11.97 -11.49
C MET A 123 -0.11 -12.33 -10.56
N VAL A 124 0.38 -11.35 -9.80
CA VAL A 124 1.52 -11.54 -8.88
C VAL A 124 1.17 -12.52 -7.76
N TRP A 125 0.00 -12.40 -7.11
CA TRP A 125 -0.42 -13.30 -6.02
C TRP A 125 -0.74 -14.71 -6.48
N ASN A 126 -1.37 -14.88 -7.66
CA ASN A 126 -1.70 -16.21 -8.17
C ASN A 126 -0.47 -17.01 -8.57
N THR A 127 0.52 -16.37 -9.19
CA THR A 127 1.79 -17.04 -9.54
C THR A 127 2.51 -17.54 -8.28
N ASP A 128 2.51 -16.74 -7.21
CA ASP A 128 3.13 -17.13 -5.95
C ASP A 128 2.41 -18.31 -5.27
N LYS A 129 1.07 -18.36 -5.34
CA LYS A 129 0.29 -19.52 -4.86
C LYS A 129 0.65 -20.81 -5.59
N VAL A 130 0.92 -20.75 -6.88
CA VAL A 130 1.35 -21.90 -7.69
C VAL A 130 2.74 -22.37 -7.27
N ILE A 131 3.68 -21.45 -7.06
CA ILE A 131 5.04 -21.76 -6.61
C ILE A 131 5.01 -22.46 -5.24
N ILE A 132 4.27 -21.91 -4.28
CA ILE A 132 4.15 -22.51 -2.93
C ILE A 132 3.52 -23.91 -2.97
N ARG A 133 2.56 -24.17 -3.88
CA ARG A 133 1.98 -25.49 -4.07
C ARG A 133 2.97 -26.49 -4.69
N ALA A 134 3.83 -26.02 -5.59
CA ALA A 134 4.86 -26.84 -6.23
C ALA A 134 6.02 -27.17 -5.27
N GLU A 135 6.33 -26.30 -4.32
CA GLU A 135 7.40 -26.48 -3.34
C GLU A 135 7.01 -27.31 -2.10
N LYS A 136 5.73 -27.66 -1.92
CA LYS A 136 5.33 -28.61 -0.87
C LYS A 136 5.69 -30.01 -1.32
N PRO A 137 6.77 -30.63 -0.78
CA PRO A 137 7.06 -32.02 -1.08
C PRO A 137 5.89 -32.86 -0.59
N ASN A 138 5.47 -33.81 -1.43
CA ASN A 138 4.53 -34.85 -1.08
C ASN A 138 5.10 -35.55 0.17
N LYS A 139 4.58 -35.26 1.37
CA LYS A 139 4.92 -36.01 2.56
C LYS A 139 4.37 -37.42 2.35
N THR A 140 5.22 -38.29 1.84
CA THR A 140 4.99 -39.73 1.90
C THR A 140 4.85 -40.10 3.35
N ILE A 141 3.64 -40.43 3.77
CA ILE A 141 3.39 -41.01 5.08
C ILE A 141 3.91 -42.45 4.95
N ALA A 142 5.08 -42.72 5.53
CA ALA A 142 5.51 -44.09 5.78
C ALA A 142 4.59 -44.67 6.85
N VAL A 143 3.87 -45.73 6.49
CA VAL A 143 3.09 -46.59 7.38
C VAL A 143 4.06 -47.53 8.09
#